data_242eb883d48189b308a00eed61043cd8
#
_entry.id   242eb883d48189b308a00eed61043cd8
#
_cell.length_a   1.000
_cell.length_b   1.000
_cell.length_c   1.000
_cell.angle_alpha   90.00
_cell.angle_beta   90.00
_cell.angle_gamma   90.00
#
_symmetry.space_group_name_H-M   'P 1'
#
loop_
_entity.id
_entity.type
_entity.pdbx_description
1 polymer ?
#
loop_
_entity_poly.entity_id
_entity_poly.type
_entity_poly.pdbx_seq_one_letter_code
_entity_poly.pdbx_strand_id
1 'polypeptide(L)'
;MRSCLIQLVLLFALVFCLLWFALPLGVGALATGALNASGFSGTDTKVEVSASPPPMLLTGHADKIHITSSQVSISDLHAASVDVTLRDIDMLSRKIGTVGGTLEGVRVAAPNGDPVAIDEVTLDGSATATTATCRMSVATVQTLAQSQLKTQTGIAAKVVLKGPNLVTVTVNGKSQSGRLLTSNGSLLLVPNGNTLPTVTLIAPGAGNPFRVTSVTIGLADLTLVGTINVQDLLT
;
A
#
# COMPACT_ATOMS: atom_id res chain seq x y z
N MET A 1 -12.40 7.60 7.27
CA MET A 1 -11.27 7.50 6.33
C MET A 1 -10.18 6.54 6.82
N ARG A 2 -10.54 5.33 7.25
CA ARG A 2 -9.60 4.48 7.99
C ARG A 2 -9.16 3.20 7.28
N SER A 3 -9.53 2.94 6.03
CA SER A 3 -9.44 1.55 5.56
C SER A 3 -8.45 1.19 4.46
N CYS A 4 -8.20 1.98 3.47
CA CYS A 4 -7.55 1.45 2.26
C CYS A 4 -6.02 1.25 2.40
N LEU A 5 -5.35 2.11 3.16
CA LEU A 5 -3.91 1.99 3.39
C LEU A 5 -3.56 1.35 4.74
N ILE A 6 -4.49 1.37 5.70
CA ILE A 6 -4.34 0.59 6.95
C ILE A 6 -4.14 -0.89 6.62
N GLN A 7 -4.80 -1.38 5.60
CA GLN A 7 -4.74 -2.79 5.22
C GLN A 7 -3.44 -3.14 4.48
N LEU A 8 -2.90 -2.23 3.66
CA LEU A 8 -1.55 -2.40 3.11
C LEU A 8 -0.50 -2.40 4.24
N VAL A 9 -0.70 -1.55 5.23
CA VAL A 9 0.12 -1.47 6.45
C VAL A 9 -0.05 -2.71 7.30
N LEU A 10 -1.27 -3.23 7.43
CA LEU A 10 -1.54 -4.50 8.11
C LEU A 10 -0.86 -5.67 7.42
N LEU A 11 -0.76 -5.67 6.07
CA LEU A 11 0.02 -6.67 5.34
C LEU A 11 1.49 -6.64 5.79
N PHE A 12 2.09 -5.45 5.89
CA PHE A 12 3.47 -5.31 6.37
C PHE A 12 3.62 -5.67 7.83
N ALA A 13 2.73 -5.19 8.71
CA ALA A 13 2.74 -5.55 10.12
C ALA A 13 2.55 -7.05 10.33
N LEU A 14 1.75 -7.69 9.47
CA LEU A 14 1.50 -9.12 9.54
C LEU A 14 2.70 -9.93 9.04
N VAL A 15 3.31 -9.56 7.91
CA VAL A 15 4.57 -10.17 7.44
C VAL A 15 5.60 -10.09 8.58
N PHE A 16 5.60 -9.02 9.34
CA PHE A 16 6.51 -8.82 10.46
C PHE A 16 6.12 -9.63 11.72
N CYS A 17 4.85 -9.67 12.12
CA CYS A 17 4.41 -10.53 13.22
C CYS A 17 4.76 -12.00 12.98
N LEU A 18 4.72 -12.43 11.71
CA LEU A 18 5.13 -13.76 11.30
C LEU A 18 6.61 -14.03 11.55
N LEU A 19 7.44 -13.06 11.23
CA LEU A 19 8.88 -13.13 11.50
C LEU A 19 9.17 -13.20 13.00
N TRP A 20 8.31 -12.56 13.81
CA TRP A 20 8.49 -12.49 15.26
C TRP A 20 8.25 -13.82 15.98
N PHE A 21 7.29 -14.61 15.54
CA PHE A 21 6.92 -15.86 16.21
C PHE A 21 7.55 -17.12 15.60
N ALA A 22 8.02 -17.08 14.35
CA ALA A 22 8.50 -18.27 13.64
C ALA A 22 9.98 -18.60 13.79
N LEU A 23 10.79 -17.67 14.27
CA LEU A 23 12.25 -17.79 14.24
C LEU A 23 12.94 -18.60 15.34
N PRO A 24 12.40 -18.83 16.56
CA PRO A 24 13.13 -19.62 17.56
C PRO A 24 13.14 -21.13 17.34
N LEU A 25 12.28 -21.70 16.48
CA LEU A 25 11.97 -23.12 16.55
C LEU A 25 11.95 -23.93 15.23
N GLY A 26 12.59 -23.45 14.15
CA GLY A 26 12.67 -24.24 12.90
C GLY A 26 11.85 -23.66 11.74
N VAL A 27 12.55 -23.06 10.85
CA VAL A 27 12.19 -21.91 10.02
C VAL A 27 11.10 -22.11 8.95
N GLY A 28 10.73 -23.30 8.56
CA GLY A 28 9.79 -23.47 7.42
C GLY A 28 8.34 -23.76 7.82
N ALA A 29 8.12 -24.79 8.61
CA ALA A 29 6.76 -25.27 8.92
C ALA A 29 6.05 -24.40 9.99
N LEU A 30 6.82 -23.77 10.90
CA LEU A 30 6.28 -22.90 11.93
C LEU A 30 5.90 -21.51 11.41
N ALA A 31 6.62 -21.01 10.42
CA ALA A 31 6.27 -19.75 9.75
C ALA A 31 4.88 -19.85 9.09
N THR A 32 4.58 -20.95 8.41
CA THR A 32 3.28 -21.18 7.78
C THR A 32 2.15 -21.32 8.80
N GLY A 33 2.42 -21.96 9.94
CA GLY A 33 1.43 -22.10 11.03
C GLY A 33 1.11 -20.77 11.74
N ALA A 34 2.11 -19.95 12.00
CA ALA A 34 1.94 -18.62 12.57
C ALA A 34 1.23 -17.65 11.60
N LEU A 35 1.48 -17.80 10.29
CA LEU A 35 0.75 -17.10 9.22
C LEU A 35 -0.75 -17.37 9.31
N ASN A 36 -1.12 -18.62 9.35
CA ASN A 36 -2.53 -19.00 9.42
C ASN A 36 -3.20 -18.52 10.73
N ALA A 37 -2.46 -18.55 11.84
CA ALA A 37 -2.97 -18.08 13.14
C ALA A 37 -3.21 -16.56 13.21
N SER A 38 -2.54 -15.77 12.34
CA SER A 38 -2.72 -14.31 12.27
C SER A 38 -3.77 -13.87 11.25
N GLY A 39 -4.53 -14.81 10.67
CA GLY A 39 -5.55 -14.51 9.66
C GLY A 39 -5.01 -14.33 8.23
N PHE A 40 -3.74 -14.67 8.02
CA PHE A 40 -3.17 -14.75 6.68
C PHE A 40 -3.61 -16.06 6.02
N SER A 41 -4.07 -15.96 4.80
CA SER A 41 -4.24 -17.11 3.91
C SER A 41 -3.54 -16.83 2.59
N GLY A 42 -2.81 -17.82 2.09
CA GLY A 42 -2.10 -17.72 0.81
C GLY A 42 -1.79 -19.11 0.29
N THR A 43 -1.65 -19.23 -1.01
CA THR A 43 -1.20 -20.46 -1.68
C THR A 43 0.29 -20.35 -2.00
N ASP A 44 0.99 -21.48 -1.98
CA ASP A 44 2.42 -21.57 -2.31
C ASP A 44 3.31 -20.60 -1.51
N THR A 45 2.95 -20.36 -0.25
CA THR A 45 3.72 -19.47 0.62
C THR A 45 5.09 -20.09 0.93
N LYS A 46 6.15 -19.37 0.57
CA LYS A 46 7.54 -19.70 0.87
C LYS A 46 8.17 -18.56 1.66
N VAL A 47 8.87 -18.92 2.73
CA VAL A 47 9.66 -17.99 3.53
C VAL A 47 11.09 -18.52 3.58
N GLU A 48 11.99 -17.78 3.00
CA GLU A 48 13.42 -18.07 3.00
C GLU A 48 14.14 -17.09 3.93
N VAL A 49 14.87 -17.64 4.90
CA VAL A 49 15.65 -16.86 5.86
C VAL A 49 17.11 -17.23 5.72
N SER A 50 17.96 -16.22 5.63
CA SER A 50 19.42 -16.43 5.58
C SER A 50 20.13 -15.48 6.54
N ALA A 51 21.22 -16.00 7.13
CA ALA A 51 22.19 -15.23 7.90
C ALA A 51 23.60 -15.77 7.63
N SER A 52 24.60 -14.88 7.64
CA SER A 52 26.00 -15.26 7.47
C SER A 52 26.85 -14.58 8.55
N PRO A 53 27.44 -15.37 9.46
CA PRO A 53 27.37 -16.84 9.56
C PRO A 53 26.01 -17.33 10.11
N PRO A 54 25.59 -18.57 9.78
CA PRO A 54 24.30 -19.11 10.20
C PRO A 54 23.97 -19.05 11.69
N PRO A 55 24.93 -19.16 12.64
CA PRO A 55 24.66 -19.00 14.07
C PRO A 55 24.09 -17.63 14.48
N MET A 56 24.19 -16.60 13.64
CA MET A 56 23.59 -15.29 13.91
C MET A 56 22.06 -15.34 14.01
N LEU A 57 21.42 -16.30 13.38
CA LEU A 57 19.97 -16.53 13.57
C LEU A 57 19.61 -16.83 15.03
N LEU A 58 20.50 -17.51 15.77
CA LEU A 58 20.29 -17.81 17.19
C LEU A 58 20.36 -16.55 18.08
N THR A 59 21.02 -15.50 17.60
CA THR A 59 21.09 -14.19 18.27
C THR A 59 20.01 -13.23 17.81
N GLY A 60 19.06 -13.69 16.98
CA GLY A 60 17.96 -12.87 16.48
C GLY A 60 18.34 -11.97 15.30
N HIS A 61 19.46 -12.21 14.64
CA HIS A 61 19.88 -11.45 13.45
C HIS A 61 19.68 -12.27 12.18
N ALA A 62 19.07 -11.66 11.15
CA ALA A 62 18.95 -12.24 9.82
C ALA A 62 19.38 -11.22 8.76
N ASP A 63 20.24 -11.67 7.83
CA ASP A 63 20.70 -10.82 6.73
C ASP A 63 19.61 -10.58 5.69
N LYS A 64 18.81 -11.63 5.43
CA LYS A 64 17.73 -11.57 4.43
C LYS A 64 16.57 -12.47 4.85
N ILE A 65 15.37 -11.96 4.67
CA ILE A 65 14.12 -12.73 4.69
C ILE A 65 13.40 -12.44 3.38
N HIS A 66 13.10 -13.50 2.63
CA HIS A 66 12.38 -13.41 1.37
C HIS A 66 11.07 -14.18 1.49
N ILE A 67 9.97 -13.53 1.15
CA ILE A 67 8.62 -14.05 1.29
C ILE A 67 7.95 -14.00 -0.07
N THR A 68 7.53 -15.15 -0.55
CA THR A 68 6.70 -15.25 -1.75
C THR A 68 5.41 -15.97 -1.41
N SER A 69 4.29 -15.50 -1.96
CA SER A 69 2.99 -16.13 -1.79
C SER A 69 2.05 -15.72 -2.91
N SER A 70 1.13 -16.61 -3.27
CA SER A 70 0.07 -16.36 -4.24
C SER A 70 -1.29 -16.32 -3.56
N GLN A 71 -2.24 -15.60 -4.16
CA GLN A 71 -3.63 -15.50 -3.66
C GLN A 71 -3.71 -15.15 -2.17
N VAL A 72 -2.96 -14.14 -1.79
CA VAL A 72 -2.90 -13.69 -0.39
C VAL A 72 -4.19 -12.99 -0.01
N SER A 73 -4.72 -13.36 1.15
CA SER A 73 -5.85 -12.69 1.78
C SER A 73 -5.55 -12.44 3.26
N ILE A 74 -5.78 -11.20 3.69
CA ILE A 74 -5.57 -10.76 5.06
C ILE A 74 -6.67 -9.77 5.39
N SER A 75 -7.61 -10.16 6.25
CA SER A 75 -8.78 -9.33 6.53
C SER A 75 -9.47 -8.91 5.22
N ASP A 76 -9.57 -7.60 4.94
CA ASP A 76 -10.20 -7.05 3.73
C ASP A 76 -9.19 -6.75 2.60
N LEU A 77 -7.92 -7.16 2.77
CA LEU A 77 -6.89 -7.02 1.75
C LEU A 77 -6.70 -8.35 1.02
N HIS A 78 -6.70 -8.28 -0.30
CA HIS A 78 -6.36 -9.41 -1.17
C HIS A 78 -5.24 -8.99 -2.11
N ALA A 79 -4.31 -9.90 -2.39
CA ALA A 79 -3.28 -9.71 -3.40
C ALA A 79 -3.15 -10.98 -4.24
N ALA A 80 -2.98 -10.83 -5.55
CA ALA A 80 -2.78 -11.97 -6.45
C ALA A 80 -1.42 -12.62 -6.20
N SER A 81 -0.39 -11.81 -5.99
CA SER A 81 0.95 -12.27 -5.62
C SER A 81 1.64 -11.29 -4.67
N VAL A 82 2.53 -11.82 -3.85
CA VAL A 82 3.42 -11.09 -2.95
C VAL A 82 4.82 -11.64 -3.11
N ASP A 83 5.78 -10.77 -3.37
CA ASP A 83 7.21 -11.05 -3.40
C ASP A 83 7.92 -9.93 -2.64
N VAL A 84 8.32 -10.18 -1.41
CA VAL A 84 8.91 -9.17 -0.51
C VAL A 84 10.21 -9.69 0.08
N THR A 85 11.23 -8.86 0.04
CA THR A 85 12.54 -9.10 0.64
C THR A 85 12.82 -8.05 1.71
N LEU A 86 13.12 -8.50 2.89
CA LEU A 86 13.63 -7.70 3.99
C LEU A 86 15.11 -8.01 4.20
N ARG A 87 15.92 -7.00 4.53
CA ARG A 87 17.35 -7.18 4.81
C ARG A 87 17.75 -6.50 6.10
N ASP A 88 18.83 -6.99 6.67
CA ASP A 88 19.44 -6.47 7.91
C ASP A 88 18.40 -6.40 9.04
N ILE A 89 17.84 -7.58 9.38
CA ILE A 89 16.78 -7.70 10.36
C ILE A 89 17.40 -8.04 11.72
N ASP A 90 17.13 -7.18 12.72
CA ASP A 90 17.39 -7.45 14.12
C ASP A 90 16.05 -7.63 14.84
N MET A 91 15.75 -8.87 15.17
CA MET A 91 14.48 -9.26 15.77
C MET A 91 14.38 -8.85 17.25
N LEU A 92 15.52 -8.78 17.95
CA LEU A 92 15.54 -8.39 19.36
C LEU A 92 15.25 -6.89 19.50
N SER A 93 15.84 -6.07 18.64
CA SER A 93 15.60 -4.62 18.64
C SER A 93 14.44 -4.20 17.74
N ARG A 94 13.77 -5.14 17.04
CA ARG A 94 12.66 -4.89 16.09
C ARG A 94 13.06 -3.95 14.97
N LYS A 95 14.24 -4.10 14.43
CA LYS A 95 14.74 -3.24 13.35
C LYS A 95 14.85 -3.98 12.04
N ILE A 96 14.51 -3.28 10.98
CA ILE A 96 14.71 -3.71 9.60
C ILE A 96 15.57 -2.64 8.93
N GLY A 97 16.60 -3.05 8.20
CA GLY A 97 17.45 -2.15 7.44
C GLY A 97 16.79 -1.69 6.16
N THR A 98 16.46 -2.62 5.27
CA THR A 98 15.85 -2.31 3.97
C THR A 98 14.66 -3.22 3.66
N VAL A 99 13.75 -2.67 2.84
CA VAL A 99 12.56 -3.35 2.32
C VAL A 99 12.56 -3.21 0.81
N GLY A 100 12.32 -4.30 0.10
CA GLY A 100 12.14 -4.30 -1.35
C GLY A 100 11.15 -5.38 -1.74
N GLY A 101 10.44 -5.19 -2.86
CA GLY A 101 9.54 -6.21 -3.37
C GLY A 101 8.36 -5.65 -4.16
N THR A 102 7.50 -6.57 -4.58
CA THR A 102 6.35 -6.26 -5.42
C THR A 102 5.11 -7.01 -4.91
N LEU A 103 3.97 -6.32 -4.92
CA LEU A 103 2.66 -6.90 -4.70
C LEU A 103 1.83 -6.66 -5.96
N GLU A 104 1.18 -7.69 -6.49
CA GLU A 104 0.36 -7.60 -7.69
C GLU A 104 -1.11 -7.86 -7.40
N GLY A 105 -1.98 -7.20 -8.17
CA GLY A 105 -3.42 -7.40 -8.10
C GLY A 105 -4.00 -7.14 -6.71
N VAL A 106 -3.51 -6.09 -6.06
CA VAL A 106 -3.94 -5.73 -4.70
C VAL A 106 -5.35 -5.16 -4.73
N ARG A 107 -6.22 -5.68 -3.87
CA ARG A 107 -7.58 -5.18 -3.67
C ARG A 107 -7.77 -4.83 -2.22
N VAL A 108 -8.28 -3.65 -1.97
CA VAL A 108 -8.55 -3.14 -0.62
C VAL A 108 -9.95 -2.55 -0.57
N ALA A 109 -10.65 -2.72 0.54
CA ALA A 109 -11.96 -2.11 0.71
C ALA A 109 -11.84 -0.58 0.83
N ALA A 110 -12.57 0.15 0.00
CA ALA A 110 -12.71 1.59 0.17
C ALA A 110 -13.65 1.93 1.34
N PRO A 111 -13.63 3.18 1.86
CA PRO A 111 -14.52 3.60 2.94
C PRO A 111 -16.01 3.44 2.65
N ASN A 112 -16.39 3.40 1.38
CA ASN A 112 -17.76 3.16 0.90
C ASN A 112 -18.11 1.66 0.73
N GLY A 113 -17.18 0.76 1.02
CA GLY A 113 -17.33 -0.68 0.84
C GLY A 113 -16.97 -1.22 -0.55
N ASP A 114 -16.80 -0.36 -1.56
CA ASP A 114 -16.37 -0.80 -2.89
C ASP A 114 -14.88 -1.17 -2.89
N PRO A 115 -14.46 -2.26 -3.54
CA PRO A 115 -13.05 -2.61 -3.60
C PRO A 115 -12.28 -1.65 -4.53
N VAL A 116 -11.15 -1.14 -4.04
CA VAL A 116 -10.16 -0.42 -4.86
C VAL A 116 -9.13 -1.42 -5.34
N ALA A 117 -8.97 -1.52 -6.66
CA ALA A 117 -7.95 -2.37 -7.28
C ALA A 117 -6.68 -1.55 -7.56
N ILE A 118 -5.56 -2.07 -7.11
CA ILE A 118 -4.21 -1.57 -7.40
C ILE A 118 -3.52 -2.67 -8.19
N ASP A 119 -3.10 -2.37 -9.40
CA ASP A 119 -2.53 -3.37 -10.31
C ASP A 119 -1.19 -3.88 -9.77
N GLU A 120 -0.37 -2.95 -9.26
CA GLU A 120 0.96 -3.26 -8.75
C GLU A 120 1.38 -2.25 -7.68
N VAL A 121 2.04 -2.74 -6.64
CA VAL A 121 2.74 -1.94 -5.63
C VAL A 121 4.18 -2.41 -5.57
N THR A 122 5.12 -1.53 -5.91
CA THR A 122 6.56 -1.79 -5.77
C THR A 122 7.11 -1.05 -4.57
N LEU A 123 7.93 -1.71 -3.79
CA LEU A 123 8.58 -1.20 -2.58
C LEU A 123 10.08 -1.23 -2.74
N ASP A 124 10.75 -0.15 -2.36
CA ASP A 124 12.20 -0.08 -2.39
C ASP A 124 12.73 0.98 -1.41
N GLY A 125 13.77 0.64 -0.68
CA GLY A 125 14.49 1.58 0.17
C GLY A 125 14.71 1.13 1.61
N SER A 126 15.10 2.08 2.46
CA SER A 126 15.26 1.81 3.90
C SER A 126 13.91 1.64 4.59
N ALA A 127 13.86 0.86 5.67
CA ALA A 127 12.61 0.64 6.41
C ALA A 127 12.03 1.94 7.01
N THR A 128 12.86 2.95 7.26
CA THR A 128 12.42 4.27 7.75
C THR A 128 11.94 5.21 6.64
N ALA A 129 12.29 4.92 5.39
CA ALA A 129 11.95 5.74 4.22
C ALA A 129 11.81 4.86 2.97
N THR A 130 10.89 3.90 3.02
CA THR A 130 10.58 3.01 1.89
C THR A 130 9.79 3.79 0.84
N THR A 131 10.30 3.84 -0.37
CA THR A 131 9.54 4.34 -1.52
C THR A 131 8.53 3.29 -1.93
N ALA A 132 7.27 3.67 -2.01
CA ALA A 132 6.21 2.83 -2.55
C ALA A 132 5.68 3.45 -3.85
N THR A 133 5.71 2.66 -4.92
CA THR A 133 5.15 3.03 -6.22
C THR A 133 3.91 2.19 -6.47
N CYS A 134 2.74 2.84 -6.55
CA CYS A 134 1.45 2.20 -6.79
C CYS A 134 0.99 2.49 -8.21
N ARG A 135 0.68 1.46 -8.98
CA ARG A 135 0.08 1.57 -10.31
C ARG A 135 -1.37 1.12 -10.28
N MET A 136 -2.26 1.97 -10.77
CA MET A 136 -3.71 1.72 -10.79
C MET A 136 -4.28 2.08 -12.16
N SER A 137 -5.36 1.42 -12.57
CA SER A 137 -6.06 1.82 -13.78
C SER A 137 -6.67 3.22 -13.63
N VAL A 138 -6.69 4.00 -14.71
CA VAL A 138 -7.37 5.31 -14.76
C VAL A 138 -8.84 5.18 -14.32
N ALA A 139 -9.52 4.10 -14.70
CA ALA A 139 -10.92 3.86 -14.33
C ALA A 139 -11.10 3.72 -12.82
N THR A 140 -10.22 2.98 -12.14
CA THR A 140 -10.24 2.83 -10.67
C THR A 140 -10.10 4.19 -9.97
N VAL A 141 -9.16 5.00 -10.42
CA VAL A 141 -8.92 6.32 -9.80
C VAL A 141 -10.09 7.29 -10.09
N GLN A 142 -10.70 7.23 -11.27
CA GLN A 142 -11.90 8.00 -11.58
C GLN A 142 -13.05 7.63 -10.64
N THR A 143 -13.28 6.35 -10.41
CA THR A 143 -14.32 5.86 -9.47
C THR A 143 -14.04 6.32 -8.05
N LEU A 144 -12.79 6.20 -7.58
CA LEU A 144 -12.36 6.69 -6.26
C LEU A 144 -12.60 8.20 -6.13
N ALA A 145 -12.20 8.99 -7.13
CA ALA A 145 -12.38 10.43 -7.12
C ALA A 145 -13.87 10.83 -7.10
N GLN A 146 -14.72 10.14 -7.85
CA GLN A 146 -16.17 10.37 -7.83
C GLN A 146 -16.78 10.04 -6.47
N SER A 147 -16.39 8.92 -5.87
CA SER A 147 -16.85 8.50 -4.54
C SER A 147 -16.42 9.49 -3.46
N GLN A 148 -15.14 9.91 -3.46
CA GLN A 148 -14.63 10.88 -2.50
C GLN A 148 -15.30 12.25 -2.66
N LEU A 149 -15.53 12.70 -3.89
CA LEU A 149 -16.22 13.95 -4.18
C LEU A 149 -17.66 13.90 -3.63
N LYS A 150 -18.38 12.82 -3.87
CA LYS A 150 -19.72 12.61 -3.32
C LYS A 150 -19.72 12.59 -1.79
N THR A 151 -18.76 11.89 -1.18
CA THR A 151 -18.68 11.76 0.28
C THR A 151 -18.36 13.08 0.97
N GLN A 152 -17.42 13.87 0.41
CA GLN A 152 -16.95 15.11 1.04
C GLN A 152 -17.85 16.32 0.75
N THR A 153 -18.53 16.33 -0.40
CA THR A 153 -19.30 17.50 -0.84
C THR A 153 -20.81 17.24 -0.98
N GLY A 154 -21.25 15.98 -0.94
CA GLY A 154 -22.62 15.58 -1.27
C GLY A 154 -22.95 15.66 -2.77
N ILE A 155 -22.01 16.07 -3.63
CA ILE A 155 -22.23 16.32 -5.06
C ILE A 155 -21.84 15.09 -5.87
N ALA A 156 -22.80 14.53 -6.61
CA ALA A 156 -22.50 13.50 -7.61
C ALA A 156 -21.90 14.16 -8.86
N ALA A 157 -20.71 13.70 -9.25
CA ALA A 157 -20.00 14.24 -10.39
C ALA A 157 -19.37 13.12 -11.23
N LYS A 158 -19.26 13.34 -12.54
CA LYS A 158 -18.45 12.52 -13.42
C LYS A 158 -17.02 13.09 -13.43
N VAL A 159 -16.04 12.26 -13.11
CA VAL A 159 -14.62 12.61 -13.15
C VAL A 159 -13.96 11.90 -14.32
N VAL A 160 -13.20 12.64 -15.14
CA VAL A 160 -12.41 12.10 -16.25
C VAL A 160 -10.98 12.59 -16.08
N LEU A 161 -10.04 11.65 -15.99
CA LEU A 161 -8.61 11.92 -15.89
C LEU A 161 -8.01 12.04 -17.30
N LYS A 162 -7.10 12.99 -17.46
CA LYS A 162 -6.33 13.21 -18.70
C LYS A 162 -4.87 13.50 -18.32
N GLY A 163 -3.94 12.82 -18.98
CA GLY A 163 -2.52 13.02 -18.69
C GLY A 163 -2.01 14.46 -18.95
N PRO A 164 -0.95 14.90 -18.28
CA PRO A 164 -0.22 14.16 -17.23
C PRO A 164 -0.81 14.31 -15.82
N ASN A 165 -1.66 15.31 -15.55
CA ASN A 165 -2.29 15.55 -14.24
C ASN A 165 -3.62 16.30 -14.34
N LEU A 166 -4.19 16.39 -15.55
CA LEU A 166 -5.44 17.11 -15.81
C LEU A 166 -6.65 16.26 -15.46
N VAL A 167 -7.66 16.90 -14.93
CA VAL A 167 -8.94 16.29 -14.55
C VAL A 167 -10.07 17.14 -15.12
N THR A 168 -11.11 16.49 -15.64
CA THR A 168 -12.37 17.15 -15.96
C THR A 168 -13.45 16.64 -15.00
N VAL A 169 -14.06 17.52 -14.26
CA VAL A 169 -15.19 17.23 -13.37
C VAL A 169 -16.47 17.78 -13.98
N THR A 170 -17.47 16.94 -14.16
CA THR A 170 -18.78 17.33 -14.73
C THR A 170 -19.86 17.16 -13.67
N VAL A 171 -20.56 18.26 -13.36
CA VAL A 171 -21.68 18.31 -12.41
C VAL A 171 -22.88 18.94 -13.13
N ASN A 172 -24.02 18.26 -13.10
CA ASN A 172 -25.27 18.73 -13.71
C ASN A 172 -25.07 19.19 -15.18
N GLY A 173 -24.27 18.44 -15.96
CA GLY A 173 -23.96 18.74 -17.36
C GLY A 173 -22.93 19.86 -17.59
N LYS A 174 -22.49 20.57 -16.56
CA LYS A 174 -21.43 21.59 -16.65
C LYS A 174 -20.07 20.99 -16.32
N SER A 175 -19.13 21.13 -17.24
CA SER A 175 -17.77 20.61 -17.07
C SER A 175 -16.82 21.68 -16.59
N GLN A 176 -15.99 21.35 -15.61
CA GLN A 176 -14.92 22.18 -15.09
C GLN A 176 -13.60 21.41 -15.16
N SER A 177 -12.55 22.08 -15.62
CA SER A 177 -11.20 21.51 -15.55
C SER A 177 -10.64 21.59 -14.13
N GLY A 178 -9.70 20.72 -13.83
CA GLY A 178 -8.95 20.69 -12.57
C GLY A 178 -7.64 19.96 -12.74
N ARG A 179 -6.96 19.74 -11.63
CA ARG A 179 -5.68 19.00 -11.60
C ARG A 179 -5.63 18.06 -10.41
N LEU A 180 -4.87 16.96 -10.57
CA LEU A 180 -4.37 16.20 -9.44
C LEU A 180 -3.05 16.84 -8.98
N LEU A 181 -2.97 17.15 -7.70
CA LEU A 181 -1.78 17.74 -7.07
C LEU A 181 -1.42 16.97 -5.82
N THR A 182 -0.13 16.95 -5.50
CA THR A 182 0.37 16.44 -4.23
C THR A 182 0.71 17.61 -3.32
N SER A 183 0.26 17.57 -2.07
CA SER A 183 0.57 18.59 -1.07
C SER A 183 0.59 17.97 0.33
N ASN A 184 1.64 18.23 1.09
CA ASN A 184 1.81 17.71 2.46
C ASN A 184 1.60 16.19 2.59
N GLY A 185 2.04 15.41 1.59
CA GLY A 185 1.85 13.97 1.56
C GLY A 185 0.44 13.51 1.17
N SER A 186 -0.46 14.42 0.83
CA SER A 186 -1.81 14.13 0.36
C SER A 186 -1.92 14.20 -1.15
N LEU A 187 -2.83 13.41 -1.74
CA LEU A 187 -3.27 13.56 -3.12
C LEU A 187 -4.59 14.36 -3.13
N LEU A 188 -4.59 15.45 -3.85
CA LEU A 188 -5.70 16.40 -3.94
C LEU A 188 -6.25 16.47 -5.36
N LEU A 189 -7.56 16.53 -5.48
CA LEU A 189 -8.27 16.98 -6.69
C LEU A 189 -8.58 18.47 -6.51
N VAL A 190 -7.95 19.33 -7.32
CA VAL A 190 -8.10 20.78 -7.27
C VAL A 190 -8.80 21.27 -8.54
N PRO A 191 -10.10 21.61 -8.48
CA PRO A 191 -10.82 22.19 -9.60
C PRO A 191 -10.31 23.60 -9.93
N ASN A 192 -10.28 23.96 -11.22
CA ASN A 192 -9.97 25.32 -11.63
C ASN A 192 -11.25 26.18 -11.54
N GLY A 193 -11.34 27.04 -10.53
CA GLY A 193 -12.50 27.92 -10.28
C GLY A 193 -13.14 27.66 -8.91
N ASN A 194 -14.18 28.41 -8.61
CA ASN A 194 -14.77 28.49 -7.25
C ASN A 194 -16.08 27.69 -7.11
N THR A 195 -16.47 26.90 -8.11
CA THR A 195 -17.74 26.14 -8.10
C THR A 195 -17.66 24.83 -7.34
N LEU A 196 -16.48 24.25 -7.24
CA LEU A 196 -16.24 23.02 -6.49
C LEU A 196 -15.07 23.21 -5.52
N PRO A 197 -15.16 22.71 -4.30
CA PRO A 197 -14.05 22.76 -3.36
C PRO A 197 -12.93 21.80 -3.77
N THR A 198 -11.74 22.00 -3.22
CA THR A 198 -10.66 21.01 -3.27
C THR A 198 -11.07 19.77 -2.50
N VAL A 199 -10.86 18.60 -3.10
CA VAL A 199 -11.20 17.29 -2.51
C VAL A 199 -9.95 16.49 -2.24
N THR A 200 -9.82 15.98 -1.03
CA THR A 200 -8.71 15.10 -0.67
C THR A 200 -9.05 13.67 -1.08
N LEU A 201 -8.25 13.11 -1.98
CA LEU A 201 -8.41 11.72 -2.43
C LEU A 201 -7.67 10.74 -1.51
N ILE A 202 -6.44 11.09 -1.14
CA ILE A 202 -5.59 10.32 -0.21
C ILE A 202 -4.98 11.32 0.77
N ALA A 203 -5.08 11.04 2.06
CA ALA A 203 -4.43 11.85 3.10
C ALA A 203 -3.56 10.96 4.01
N PRO A 204 -2.36 11.39 4.39
CA PRO A 204 -1.61 10.74 5.46
C PRO A 204 -2.32 10.97 6.80
N GLY A 205 -2.15 10.06 7.74
CA GLY A 205 -2.76 10.17 9.08
C GLY A 205 -2.51 8.94 9.94
N ALA A 206 -3.07 8.94 11.15
CA ALA A 206 -2.90 7.89 12.15
C ALA A 206 -3.40 6.49 11.74
N GLY A 207 -3.62 6.22 10.52
CA GLY A 207 -3.99 4.92 9.95
C GLY A 207 -3.61 4.85 8.49
N ASN A 208 -2.84 5.82 8.01
CA ASN A 208 -2.33 5.86 6.67
C ASN A 208 -0.91 6.46 6.68
N PRO A 209 0.13 5.64 6.85
CA PRO A 209 1.53 6.10 6.86
C PRO A 209 2.04 6.50 5.47
N PHE A 210 1.28 6.20 4.40
CA PHE A 210 1.69 6.52 3.03
C PHE A 210 1.58 8.02 2.76
N ARG A 211 2.72 8.63 2.42
CA ARG A 211 2.82 10.04 2.05
C ARG A 211 3.06 10.14 0.55
N VAL A 212 2.06 10.63 -0.18
CA VAL A 212 2.17 10.82 -1.63
C VAL A 212 3.16 11.93 -1.95
N THR A 213 4.15 11.63 -2.78
CA THR A 213 5.17 12.59 -3.24
C THR A 213 4.95 13.03 -4.67
N SER A 214 4.47 12.12 -5.53
CA SER A 214 4.15 12.47 -6.93
C SER A 214 2.99 11.65 -7.47
N VAL A 215 2.34 12.21 -8.50
CA VAL A 215 1.28 11.56 -9.27
C VAL A 215 1.49 11.81 -10.75
N THR A 216 1.37 10.76 -11.56
CA THR A 216 1.45 10.84 -13.02
C THR A 216 0.30 10.06 -13.63
N ILE A 217 -0.46 10.71 -14.52
CA ILE A 217 -1.54 10.07 -15.28
C ILE A 217 -0.99 9.68 -16.64
N GLY A 218 -0.95 8.37 -16.92
CA GLY A 218 -0.67 7.80 -18.23
C GLY A 218 -1.93 7.72 -19.12
N LEU A 219 -1.83 6.97 -20.20
CA LEU A 219 -2.98 6.76 -21.12
C LEU A 219 -4.00 5.78 -20.53
N ALA A 220 -3.55 4.73 -19.85
CA ALA A 220 -4.39 3.66 -19.30
C ALA A 220 -4.27 3.54 -17.79
N ASP A 221 -3.18 4.01 -17.20
CA ASP A 221 -2.81 3.86 -15.81
C ASP A 221 -2.50 5.21 -15.15
N LEU A 222 -2.49 5.19 -13.84
CA LEU A 222 -2.03 6.26 -12.96
C LEU A 222 -0.98 5.67 -12.03
N THR A 223 0.16 6.34 -11.96
CA THR A 223 1.25 6.00 -11.04
C THR A 223 1.27 7.00 -9.89
N LEU A 224 1.17 6.48 -8.68
CA LEU A 224 1.43 7.22 -7.44
C LEU A 224 2.77 6.79 -6.87
N VAL A 225 3.61 7.74 -6.53
CA VAL A 225 4.83 7.49 -5.77
C VAL A 225 4.68 8.17 -4.41
N GLY A 226 5.10 7.48 -3.39
CA GLY A 226 5.08 8.00 -2.03
C GLY A 226 6.11 7.33 -1.15
N THR A 227 6.15 7.73 0.11
CA THR A 227 7.04 7.17 1.13
C THR A 227 6.23 6.56 2.27
N ILE A 228 6.73 5.45 2.80
CA ILE A 228 6.20 4.77 3.99
C ILE A 228 7.35 4.60 4.98
N ASN A 229 7.11 4.89 6.25
CA ASN A 229 7.99 4.44 7.31
C ASN A 229 7.52 3.07 7.79
N VAL A 230 8.14 2.01 7.30
CA VAL A 230 7.81 0.64 7.67
C VAL A 230 8.18 0.39 9.14
N GLN A 231 9.21 1.06 9.66
CA GLN A 231 9.65 0.91 11.04
C GLN A 231 8.58 1.37 12.04
N ASP A 232 7.79 2.41 11.73
CA ASP A 232 6.70 2.89 12.60
C ASP A 232 5.52 1.90 12.68
N LEU A 233 5.45 0.92 11.77
CA LEU A 233 4.43 -0.11 11.78
C LEU A 233 4.74 -1.25 12.76
N LEU A 234 5.96 -1.27 13.29
CA LEU A 234 6.51 -2.32 14.14
C LEU A 234 6.49 -1.93 15.63
N THR A 235 6.14 -0.68 15.92
CA THR A 235 6.06 -0.13 17.28
C THR A 235 4.62 -0.05 17.76
#